data_3ee7ae04e4bcb5f4c415cbc8d91a82a0
#
_entry.id   3ee7ae04e4bcb5f4c415cbc8d91a82a0
#
_cell.length_a   1.000
_cell.length_b   1.000
_cell.length_c   1.000
_cell.angle_alpha   90.00
_cell.angle_beta   90.00
_cell.angle_gamma   90.00
#
_symmetry.space_group_name_H-M   'P 1'
#
loop_
_entity.id
_entity.type
_entity.pdbx_description
1 polymer ?
#
loop_
_entity_poly.entity_id
_entity_poly.type
_entity_poly.pdbx_seq_one_letter_code
_entity_poly.pdbx_strand_id
1 'polypeptide(L)'
;MNRLILYLSALILLFGADSLVARNRPLNTGSYNIRCNNPGDGENAWPNRKERVKALILFHEYDVVGVQEARPEQMEDLKQMPGFASVGVGRDGEAGGEFSAIFYRVDRIQVLDSGTFWLSETPEKVSKGWDAALNRICTWAKMKDRATRRVFYFFNTHFDHIGPVARRKSAELLVARIRETVGEKYPVFCSGDFNSGAGSDPVEVMLSAFSDAEAVSQTPPYTPGWSYTDFGVKVPERLMKKGKIDFLFVNDRVTVLKFGILTDSDGRNHPSDHFPVFVEALLK
;
A
#
# COMPACT_ATOMS: atom_id res chain seq x y z
N MET A 1 -26.20 -45.34 -24.15
CA MET A 1 -25.81 -43.98 -24.58
C MET A 1 -26.08 -42.86 -23.60
N ASN A 2 -27.08 -42.94 -22.70
CA ASN A 2 -27.48 -41.82 -21.84
C ASN A 2 -26.63 -41.60 -20.56
N ARG A 3 -25.86 -42.56 -20.09
CA ARG A 3 -25.02 -42.38 -18.88
C ARG A 3 -23.71 -41.63 -19.15
N LEU A 4 -23.14 -41.73 -20.34
CA LEU A 4 -21.89 -41.07 -20.71
C LEU A 4 -22.06 -39.57 -20.90
N ILE A 5 -23.24 -39.14 -21.37
CA ILE A 5 -23.57 -37.71 -21.58
C ILE A 5 -23.75 -36.98 -20.24
N LEU A 6 -24.32 -37.63 -19.21
CA LEU A 6 -24.48 -37.06 -17.87
C LEU A 6 -23.12 -36.77 -17.17
N TYR A 7 -22.15 -37.69 -17.33
CA TYR A 7 -20.81 -37.49 -16.74
C TYR A 7 -20.01 -36.37 -17.45
N LEU A 8 -20.17 -36.23 -18.77
CA LEU A 8 -19.52 -35.13 -19.49
C LEU A 8 -20.11 -33.76 -19.11
N SER A 9 -21.42 -33.66 -18.90
CA SER A 9 -22.10 -32.43 -18.50
C SER A 9 -21.73 -32.01 -17.05
N ALA A 10 -21.59 -32.97 -16.14
CA ALA A 10 -21.16 -32.71 -14.77
C ALA A 10 -19.69 -32.28 -14.69
N LEU A 11 -18.81 -32.84 -15.53
CA LEU A 11 -17.40 -32.47 -15.61
C LEU A 11 -17.22 -31.06 -16.17
N ILE A 12 -17.97 -30.65 -17.17
CA ILE A 12 -17.94 -29.29 -17.75
C ILE A 12 -18.45 -28.26 -16.75
N LEU A 13 -19.45 -28.58 -15.93
CA LEU A 13 -19.95 -27.70 -14.89
C LEU A 13 -18.95 -27.50 -13.74
N LEU A 14 -18.19 -28.53 -13.35
CA LEU A 14 -17.15 -28.43 -12.34
C LEU A 14 -15.96 -27.58 -12.82
N PHE A 15 -15.48 -27.79 -14.03
CA PHE A 15 -14.40 -26.95 -14.61
C PHE A 15 -14.85 -25.50 -14.88
N GLY A 16 -16.12 -25.27 -15.18
CA GLY A 16 -16.70 -23.94 -15.36
C GLY A 16 -16.81 -23.16 -14.04
N ALA A 17 -17.19 -23.81 -12.95
CA ALA A 17 -17.31 -23.21 -11.63
C ALA A 17 -15.95 -22.79 -11.05
N ASP A 18 -14.93 -23.65 -11.12
CA ASP A 18 -13.58 -23.35 -10.67
C ASP A 18 -12.96 -22.16 -11.45
N SER A 19 -13.22 -22.05 -12.76
CA SER A 19 -12.71 -20.95 -13.56
C SER A 19 -13.40 -19.62 -13.27
N LEU A 20 -14.67 -19.63 -12.90
CA LEU A 20 -15.43 -18.43 -12.50
C LEU A 20 -15.03 -17.93 -11.09
N VAL A 21 -14.85 -18.84 -10.15
CA VAL A 21 -14.38 -18.53 -8.79
C VAL A 21 -12.95 -17.97 -8.84
N ALA A 22 -12.06 -18.56 -9.64
CA ALA A 22 -10.70 -18.06 -9.81
C ALA A 22 -10.67 -16.64 -10.42
N ARG A 23 -11.57 -16.30 -11.34
CA ARG A 23 -11.63 -14.97 -11.98
C ARG A 23 -12.06 -13.84 -11.04
N ASN A 24 -12.75 -14.15 -9.96
CA ASN A 24 -13.33 -13.17 -9.02
C ASN A 24 -12.73 -13.25 -7.62
N ARG A 25 -11.52 -13.79 -7.47
CA ARG A 25 -10.86 -13.82 -6.17
C ARG A 25 -10.35 -12.44 -5.79
N PRO A 26 -10.84 -11.82 -4.69
CA PRO A 26 -10.38 -10.52 -4.24
C PRO A 26 -8.88 -10.52 -3.92
N LEU A 27 -8.28 -9.34 -4.01
CA LEU A 27 -6.92 -9.02 -3.60
C LEU A 27 -7.00 -8.21 -2.32
N ASN A 28 -6.32 -8.67 -1.27
CA ASN A 28 -6.13 -7.90 -0.04
C ASN A 28 -4.88 -7.04 -0.16
N THR A 29 -5.05 -5.74 -0.07
CA THR A 29 -3.95 -4.81 -0.28
C THR A 29 -4.04 -3.60 0.63
N GLY A 30 -2.98 -2.80 0.73
CA GLY A 30 -3.03 -1.61 1.57
C GLY A 30 -1.74 -0.82 1.69
N SER A 31 -1.73 0.06 2.69
CA SER A 31 -0.62 0.94 3.04
C SER A 31 -0.33 0.85 4.53
N TYR A 32 0.93 0.80 4.92
CA TYR A 32 1.31 0.76 6.32
C TYR A 32 2.62 1.51 6.58
N ASN A 33 2.54 2.72 7.11
CA ASN A 33 3.69 3.36 7.71
C ASN A 33 4.01 2.62 9.02
N ILE A 34 5.16 1.93 9.07
CA ILE A 34 5.54 1.08 10.19
C ILE A 34 6.37 1.82 11.24
N ARG A 35 6.57 3.11 11.10
CA ARG A 35 7.49 3.93 11.89
C ARG A 35 8.93 3.43 11.81
N CYS A 36 9.85 4.29 11.50
CA CYS A 36 11.27 3.95 11.47
C CYS A 36 11.78 3.48 12.83
N ASN A 37 12.86 2.72 12.82
CA ASN A 37 13.55 2.32 14.03
C ASN A 37 14.21 3.54 14.68
N ASN A 38 13.60 4.04 15.75
CA ASN A 38 14.08 5.15 16.54
C ASN A 38 14.18 4.73 18.02
N PRO A 39 15.39 4.64 18.60
CA PRO A 39 15.54 4.30 20.01
C PRO A 39 14.84 5.28 20.96
N GLY A 40 14.61 6.53 20.53
CA GLY A 40 13.86 7.53 21.27
C GLY A 40 12.38 7.20 21.49
N ASP A 41 11.83 6.24 20.75
CA ASP A 41 10.44 5.80 20.91
C ASP A 41 10.23 4.89 22.16
N GLY A 42 11.31 4.61 22.92
CA GLY A 42 11.25 3.90 24.21
C GLY A 42 10.60 2.52 24.10
N GLU A 43 9.48 2.32 24.81
CA GLU A 43 8.72 1.05 24.76
C GLU A 43 8.21 0.71 23.35
N ASN A 44 8.02 1.72 22.50
CA ASN A 44 7.57 1.58 21.13
C ASN A 44 8.74 1.47 20.12
N ALA A 45 10.01 1.37 20.59
CA ALA A 45 11.14 1.12 19.69
C ALA A 45 10.97 -0.18 18.91
N TRP A 46 11.49 -0.21 17.69
CA TRP A 46 11.28 -1.31 16.74
C TRP A 46 11.48 -2.73 17.31
N PRO A 47 12.53 -3.03 18.09
CA PRO A 47 12.72 -4.37 18.64
C PRO A 47 11.53 -4.89 19.45
N ASN A 48 10.77 -3.99 20.10
CA ASN A 48 9.64 -4.33 20.97
C ASN A 48 8.32 -4.55 20.20
N ARG A 49 8.22 -4.07 18.95
CA ARG A 49 6.96 -4.10 18.18
C ARG A 49 7.03 -4.81 16.83
N LYS A 50 8.21 -5.18 16.37
CA LYS A 50 8.42 -5.81 15.05
C LYS A 50 7.56 -7.06 14.81
N GLU A 51 7.44 -7.90 15.82
CA GLU A 51 6.62 -9.12 15.71
C GLU A 51 5.12 -8.79 15.57
N ARG A 52 4.66 -7.72 16.24
CA ARG A 52 3.26 -7.27 16.12
C ARG A 52 2.98 -6.67 14.75
N VAL A 53 3.92 -5.91 14.18
CA VAL A 53 3.81 -5.38 12.81
C VAL A 53 3.71 -6.54 11.80
N LYS A 54 4.60 -7.54 11.91
CA LYS A 54 4.55 -8.74 11.04
C LYS A 54 3.25 -9.53 11.24
N ALA A 55 2.86 -9.77 12.51
CA ALA A 55 1.64 -10.51 12.83
C ALA A 55 0.38 -9.82 12.26
N LEU A 56 0.30 -8.49 12.29
CA LEU A 56 -0.81 -7.72 11.72
C LEU A 56 -0.91 -7.93 10.20
N ILE A 57 0.21 -7.82 9.48
CA ILE A 57 0.25 -8.04 8.03
C ILE A 57 -0.19 -9.47 7.68
N LEU A 58 0.29 -10.46 8.44
CA LEU A 58 -0.04 -11.87 8.23
C LEU A 58 -1.50 -12.18 8.60
N PHE A 59 -2.00 -11.66 9.72
CA PHE A 59 -3.36 -11.92 10.23
C PHE A 59 -4.43 -11.37 9.30
N HIS A 60 -4.23 -10.15 8.77
CA HIS A 60 -5.15 -9.54 7.81
C HIS A 60 -4.93 -10.02 6.37
N GLU A 61 -4.09 -11.04 6.19
CA GLU A 61 -3.88 -11.74 4.92
C GLU A 61 -3.57 -10.79 3.74
N TYR A 62 -2.73 -9.78 3.95
CA TYR A 62 -2.32 -8.92 2.86
C TYR A 62 -1.65 -9.72 1.74
N ASP A 63 -2.13 -9.58 0.51
CA ASP A 63 -1.48 -10.11 -0.69
C ASP A 63 -0.38 -9.17 -1.19
N VAL A 64 -0.61 -7.84 -1.05
CA VAL A 64 0.33 -6.77 -1.36
C VAL A 64 0.17 -5.63 -0.35
N VAL A 65 1.27 -5.14 0.21
CA VAL A 65 1.24 -3.99 1.12
C VAL A 65 2.41 -3.04 0.84
N GLY A 66 2.10 -1.75 0.69
CA GLY A 66 3.08 -0.68 0.68
C GLY A 66 3.51 -0.35 2.10
N VAL A 67 4.81 -0.42 2.37
CA VAL A 67 5.39 -0.13 3.68
C VAL A 67 6.22 1.15 3.60
N GLN A 68 6.05 2.08 4.54
CA GLN A 68 6.82 3.32 4.61
C GLN A 68 7.66 3.34 5.89
N GLU A 69 8.71 4.16 5.89
CA GLU A 69 9.69 4.39 6.97
C GLU A 69 10.59 3.19 7.31
N ALA A 70 10.49 2.07 6.62
CA ALA A 70 11.35 0.93 6.91
C ALA A 70 12.83 1.27 6.68
N ARG A 71 13.66 1.17 7.72
CA ARG A 71 15.13 1.23 7.61
C ARG A 71 15.70 -0.11 7.17
N PRO A 72 16.99 -0.18 6.75
CA PRO A 72 17.60 -1.43 6.29
C PRO A 72 17.41 -2.61 7.24
N GLU A 73 17.63 -2.41 8.54
CA GLU A 73 17.47 -3.45 9.56
C GLU A 73 16.00 -3.88 9.73
N GLN A 74 15.05 -2.95 9.55
CA GLN A 74 13.61 -3.27 9.56
C GLN A 74 13.20 -4.04 8.31
N MET A 75 13.80 -3.73 7.15
CA MET A 75 13.62 -4.50 5.92
C MET A 75 14.07 -5.96 6.10
N GLU A 76 15.23 -6.18 6.76
CA GLU A 76 15.70 -7.55 7.03
C GLU A 76 14.76 -8.32 7.99
N ASP A 77 14.22 -7.66 9.02
CA ASP A 77 13.22 -8.25 9.90
C ASP A 77 11.91 -8.59 9.16
N LEU A 78 11.42 -7.69 8.30
CA LEU A 78 10.18 -7.90 7.55
C LEU A 78 10.33 -8.97 6.45
N LYS A 79 11.49 -9.12 5.83
CA LYS A 79 11.78 -10.20 4.88
C LYS A 79 11.69 -11.59 5.48
N GLN A 80 11.71 -11.70 6.83
CA GLN A 80 11.50 -12.97 7.53
C GLN A 80 10.03 -13.40 7.58
N MET A 81 9.08 -12.57 7.14
CA MET A 81 7.67 -12.99 7.05
C MET A 81 7.53 -14.18 6.09
N PRO A 82 6.94 -15.29 6.55
CA PRO A 82 6.82 -16.49 5.71
C PRO A 82 5.97 -16.23 4.48
N GLY A 83 6.48 -16.62 3.31
CA GLY A 83 5.76 -16.48 2.04
C GLY A 83 5.75 -15.08 1.45
N PHE A 84 6.48 -14.12 2.04
CA PHE A 84 6.60 -12.76 1.51
C PHE A 84 7.95 -12.51 0.84
N ALA A 85 7.92 -11.65 -0.16
CA ALA A 85 9.10 -11.01 -0.75
C ALA A 85 8.83 -9.49 -0.87
N SER A 86 9.86 -8.72 -1.22
CA SER A 86 9.73 -7.27 -1.37
C SER A 86 10.50 -6.73 -2.56
N VAL A 87 10.09 -5.54 -3.04
CA VAL A 87 10.82 -4.71 -3.99
C VAL A 87 10.97 -3.29 -3.44
N GLY A 88 11.97 -2.58 -3.91
CA GLY A 88 12.28 -1.20 -3.56
C GLY A 88 13.72 -1.02 -3.12
N VAL A 89 14.18 0.23 -3.14
CA VAL A 89 15.48 0.68 -2.66
C VAL A 89 15.31 1.77 -1.60
N GLY A 90 16.35 2.05 -0.84
CA GLY A 90 16.35 3.13 0.13
C GLY A 90 16.36 4.52 -0.54
N ARG A 91 15.79 5.51 0.12
CA ARG A 91 15.69 6.88 -0.42
C ARG A 91 17.04 7.57 -0.63
N ASP A 92 18.07 7.11 0.06
CA ASP A 92 19.44 7.65 -0.06
C ASP A 92 20.32 6.78 -0.97
N GLY A 93 19.71 5.90 -1.77
CA GLY A 93 20.33 4.99 -2.72
C GLY A 93 20.49 3.57 -2.16
N GLU A 94 20.32 2.56 -3.01
CA GLU A 94 20.38 1.12 -2.70
C GLU A 94 19.78 0.73 -1.34
N ALA A 95 20.63 0.55 -0.32
CA ALA A 95 20.21 0.22 1.05
C ALA A 95 20.24 1.44 2.00
N GLY A 96 20.41 2.66 1.48
CA GLY A 96 20.53 3.87 2.30
C GLY A 96 19.18 4.51 2.66
N GLY A 97 19.05 4.95 3.91
CA GLY A 97 17.85 5.67 4.38
C GLY A 97 16.61 4.79 4.55
N GLU A 98 15.46 5.42 4.56
CA GLU A 98 14.17 4.74 4.67
C GLU A 98 13.69 4.25 3.30
N PHE A 99 12.97 3.13 3.32
CA PHE A 99 12.34 2.55 2.15
C PHE A 99 10.85 2.94 2.09
N SER A 100 10.36 3.08 0.87
CA SER A 100 8.93 2.96 0.55
C SER A 100 8.75 1.64 -0.19
N ALA A 101 8.88 0.52 0.53
CA ALA A 101 8.94 -0.82 -0.05
C ALA A 101 7.54 -1.37 -0.35
N ILE A 102 7.47 -2.32 -1.30
CA ILE A 102 6.27 -3.09 -1.58
C ILE A 102 6.54 -4.55 -1.18
N PHE A 103 5.82 -5.05 -0.17
CA PHE A 103 5.83 -6.45 0.23
C PHE A 103 4.67 -7.18 -0.43
N TYR A 104 4.89 -8.43 -0.84
CA TYR A 104 3.88 -9.23 -1.51
C TYR A 104 4.03 -10.73 -1.23
N ARG A 105 2.91 -11.46 -1.24
CA ARG A 105 2.86 -12.90 -1.10
C ARG A 105 3.30 -13.59 -2.40
N VAL A 106 4.35 -14.41 -2.33
CA VAL A 106 4.96 -15.05 -3.51
C VAL A 106 4.09 -16.17 -4.12
N ASP A 107 3.24 -16.80 -3.32
CA ASP A 107 2.28 -17.79 -3.78
C ASP A 107 1.14 -17.17 -4.59
N ARG A 108 0.78 -15.92 -4.28
CA ARG A 108 -0.31 -15.18 -4.92
C ARG A 108 0.18 -14.23 -6.02
N ILE A 109 1.29 -13.56 -5.84
CA ILE A 109 1.77 -12.47 -6.69
C ILE A 109 3.08 -12.86 -7.39
N GLN A 110 3.15 -12.57 -8.68
CA GLN A 110 4.38 -12.57 -9.47
C GLN A 110 4.74 -11.15 -9.84
N VAL A 111 5.91 -10.67 -9.44
CA VAL A 111 6.46 -9.41 -9.95
C VAL A 111 6.99 -9.64 -11.36
N LEU A 112 6.57 -8.82 -12.31
CA LEU A 112 6.98 -8.86 -13.71
C LEU A 112 8.04 -7.79 -14.01
N ASP A 113 7.97 -6.66 -13.31
CA ASP A 113 8.88 -5.53 -13.41
C ASP A 113 8.75 -4.64 -12.17
N SER A 114 9.78 -3.87 -11.83
CA SER A 114 9.74 -2.95 -10.71
C SER A 114 10.82 -1.88 -10.82
N GLY A 115 10.62 -0.77 -10.14
CA GLY A 115 11.59 0.31 -10.06
C GLY A 115 11.31 1.27 -8.92
N THR A 116 12.21 2.21 -8.74
CA THR A 116 12.07 3.32 -7.79
C THR A 116 12.52 4.60 -8.46
N PHE A 117 11.79 5.68 -8.23
CA PHE A 117 12.18 7.01 -8.66
C PHE A 117 12.07 8.01 -7.51
N TRP A 118 12.86 9.08 -7.59
CA TRP A 118 12.89 10.14 -6.58
C TRP A 118 11.83 11.19 -6.87
N LEU A 119 11.17 11.65 -5.81
CA LEU A 119 10.19 12.73 -5.88
C LEU A 119 10.92 14.08 -5.88
N SER A 120 11.48 14.40 -7.04
CA SER A 120 12.30 15.58 -7.26
C SER A 120 12.28 16.01 -8.73
N GLU A 121 12.97 17.11 -9.04
CA GLU A 121 13.20 17.59 -10.40
C GLU A 121 14.09 16.66 -11.23
N THR A 122 14.77 15.70 -10.58
CA THR A 122 15.64 14.70 -11.22
C THR A 122 15.27 13.28 -10.74
N PRO A 123 14.10 12.75 -11.16
CA PRO A 123 13.55 11.52 -10.60
C PRO A 123 14.41 10.27 -10.81
N GLU A 124 15.32 10.27 -11.76
CA GLU A 124 16.19 9.14 -12.08
C GLU A 124 17.48 9.09 -11.20
N LYS A 125 17.63 10.04 -10.27
CA LYS A 125 18.81 10.15 -9.43
C LYS A 125 18.42 10.34 -7.97
N VAL A 126 19.28 9.83 -7.07
CA VAL A 126 19.18 10.17 -5.65
C VAL A 126 19.19 11.69 -5.50
N SER A 127 18.08 12.26 -5.12
CA SER A 127 17.92 13.71 -5.04
C SER A 127 16.78 14.10 -4.13
N LYS A 128 16.91 15.29 -3.56
CA LYS A 128 15.90 15.95 -2.77
C LYS A 128 15.15 16.96 -3.64
N GLY A 129 13.82 16.88 -3.68
CA GLY A 129 12.99 17.73 -4.53
C GLY A 129 12.50 18.98 -3.83
N TRP A 130 12.48 20.10 -4.55
CA TRP A 130 11.88 21.39 -4.15
C TRP A 130 12.25 21.81 -2.72
N ASP A 131 11.25 22.06 -1.87
CA ASP A 131 11.42 22.45 -0.47
C ASP A 131 11.39 21.26 0.52
N ALA A 132 11.55 20.03 0.03
CA ALA A 132 11.55 18.84 0.88
C ALA A 132 12.67 18.88 1.92
N ALA A 133 12.40 18.40 3.13
CA ALA A 133 13.40 18.24 4.16
C ALA A 133 14.36 17.07 3.86
N LEU A 134 13.84 16.01 3.25
CA LEU A 134 14.53 14.73 3.01
C LEU A 134 14.30 14.24 1.58
N ASN A 135 15.16 13.35 1.11
CA ASN A 135 14.88 12.60 -0.11
C ASN A 135 13.57 11.82 0.04
N ARG A 136 12.73 11.85 -0.98
CA ARG A 136 11.48 11.10 -1.03
C ARG A 136 11.41 10.28 -2.31
N ILE A 137 10.83 9.10 -2.23
CA ILE A 137 10.80 8.14 -3.32
C ILE A 137 9.39 7.58 -3.53
N CYS A 138 9.17 7.07 -4.73
CA CYS A 138 8.08 6.17 -5.04
C CYS A 138 8.66 4.88 -5.61
N THR A 139 8.35 3.76 -4.99
CA THR A 139 8.61 2.42 -5.52
C THR A 139 7.37 1.95 -6.27
N TRP A 140 7.57 1.31 -7.42
CA TRP A 140 6.49 0.72 -8.19
C TRP A 140 6.80 -0.70 -8.60
N ALA A 141 5.75 -1.48 -8.83
CA ALA A 141 5.86 -2.82 -9.36
C ALA A 141 4.72 -3.13 -10.34
N LYS A 142 5.06 -3.73 -11.47
CA LYS A 142 4.14 -4.41 -12.36
C LYS A 142 3.98 -5.84 -11.85
N MET A 143 2.77 -6.20 -11.49
CA MET A 143 2.48 -7.45 -10.82
C MET A 143 1.43 -8.26 -11.58
N LYS A 144 1.50 -9.58 -11.45
CA LYS A 144 0.50 -10.52 -11.94
C LYS A 144 -0.08 -11.31 -10.77
N ASP A 145 -1.38 -11.23 -10.59
CA ASP A 145 -2.12 -12.12 -9.70
C ASP A 145 -2.17 -13.53 -10.32
N ARG A 146 -1.58 -14.51 -9.64
CA ARG A 146 -1.51 -15.90 -10.12
C ARG A 146 -2.88 -16.57 -10.15
N ALA A 147 -3.79 -16.17 -9.24
CA ALA A 147 -5.13 -16.76 -9.16
C ALA A 147 -6.03 -16.29 -10.31
N THR A 148 -6.08 -14.98 -10.55
CA THR A 148 -6.94 -14.39 -11.59
C THR A 148 -6.22 -14.23 -12.93
N ARG A 149 -4.89 -14.35 -12.96
CA ARG A 149 -3.97 -14.10 -14.08
C ARG A 149 -3.97 -12.66 -14.57
N ARG A 150 -4.60 -11.74 -13.86
CA ARG A 150 -4.66 -10.31 -14.19
C ARG A 150 -3.34 -9.63 -13.85
N VAL A 151 -2.96 -8.67 -14.68
CA VAL A 151 -1.79 -7.81 -14.47
C VAL A 151 -2.27 -6.47 -13.95
N PHE A 152 -1.59 -5.94 -12.96
CA PHE A 152 -1.86 -4.66 -12.33
C PHE A 152 -0.55 -3.96 -11.93
N TYR A 153 -0.63 -2.69 -11.56
CA TYR A 153 0.49 -1.95 -11.04
C TYR A 153 0.22 -1.49 -9.62
N PHE A 154 1.25 -1.54 -8.80
CA PHE A 154 1.23 -1.07 -7.44
C PHE A 154 2.34 -0.03 -7.25
N PHE A 155 1.99 1.14 -6.73
CA PHE A 155 2.89 2.24 -6.39
C PHE A 155 2.85 2.46 -4.89
N ASN A 156 4.00 2.74 -4.27
CA ASN A 156 4.09 3.05 -2.85
C ASN A 156 5.03 4.22 -2.60
N THR A 157 4.61 5.18 -1.80
CA THR A 157 5.33 6.42 -1.56
C THR A 157 5.24 6.90 -0.12
N HIS A 158 6.13 7.82 0.26
CA HIS A 158 6.04 8.59 1.49
C HIS A 158 6.42 10.03 1.20
N PHE A 159 5.45 10.95 1.25
CA PHE A 159 5.65 12.36 0.93
C PHE A 159 6.40 13.10 2.04
N ASP A 160 6.94 14.27 1.71
CA ASP A 160 7.69 15.05 2.69
C ASP A 160 6.79 15.60 3.80
N HIS A 161 7.29 15.55 5.04
CA HIS A 161 6.53 15.96 6.22
C HIS A 161 6.57 17.47 6.50
N ILE A 162 7.48 18.22 5.84
CA ILE A 162 7.67 19.67 6.04
C ILE A 162 7.27 20.44 4.80
N GLY A 163 7.83 20.13 3.62
CA GLY A 163 7.74 20.93 2.40
C GLY A 163 6.36 20.89 1.73
N PRO A 164 5.53 21.94 1.79
CA PRO A 164 4.23 21.93 1.11
C PRO A 164 4.34 21.94 -0.41
N VAL A 165 5.35 22.63 -0.97
CA VAL A 165 5.61 22.64 -2.41
C VAL A 165 6.06 21.26 -2.87
N ALA A 166 6.96 20.62 -2.11
CA ALA A 166 7.43 19.27 -2.39
C ALA A 166 6.27 18.25 -2.39
N ARG A 167 5.33 18.31 -1.44
CA ARG A 167 4.18 17.41 -1.42
C ARG A 167 3.29 17.58 -2.66
N ARG A 168 2.93 18.80 -3.02
CA ARG A 168 2.13 19.07 -4.21
C ARG A 168 2.84 18.61 -5.48
N LYS A 169 4.11 19.00 -5.65
CA LYS A 169 4.91 18.62 -6.81
C LYS A 169 5.17 17.12 -6.90
N SER A 170 5.33 16.45 -5.76
CA SER A 170 5.42 14.99 -5.70
C SER A 170 4.14 14.33 -6.21
N ALA A 171 2.97 14.84 -5.86
CA ALA A 171 1.70 14.33 -6.37
C ALA A 171 1.57 14.55 -7.89
N GLU A 172 1.92 15.75 -8.40
CA GLU A 172 1.94 16.06 -9.84
C GLU A 172 2.87 15.10 -10.60
N LEU A 173 4.09 14.88 -10.10
CA LEU A 173 5.07 13.95 -10.67
C LEU A 173 4.56 12.51 -10.64
N LEU A 174 4.00 12.09 -9.51
CA LEU A 174 3.50 10.72 -9.32
C LEU A 174 2.37 10.41 -10.31
N VAL A 175 1.40 11.32 -10.46
CA VAL A 175 0.31 11.18 -11.46
C VAL A 175 0.88 11.08 -12.87
N ALA A 176 1.85 11.92 -13.22
CA ALA A 176 2.49 11.90 -14.55
C ALA A 176 3.21 10.57 -14.80
N ARG A 177 4.02 10.11 -13.83
CA ARG A 177 4.76 8.84 -13.92
C ARG A 177 3.85 7.62 -13.99
N ILE A 178 2.75 7.60 -13.23
CA ILE A 178 1.77 6.51 -13.32
C ILE A 178 1.16 6.48 -14.73
N ARG A 179 0.74 7.62 -15.27
CA ARG A 179 0.18 7.69 -16.63
C ARG A 179 1.18 7.24 -17.70
N GLU A 180 2.44 7.67 -17.60
CA GLU A 180 3.51 7.28 -18.51
C GLU A 180 3.80 5.77 -18.46
N THR A 181 3.90 5.21 -17.24
CA THR A 181 4.30 3.81 -17.02
C THR A 181 3.18 2.82 -17.34
N VAL A 182 1.94 3.16 -17.00
CA VAL A 182 0.79 2.23 -17.03
C VAL A 182 -0.13 2.47 -18.21
N GLY A 183 -0.31 3.73 -18.61
CA GLY A 183 -1.38 4.13 -19.52
C GLY A 183 -2.76 3.87 -18.89
N GLU A 184 -3.76 3.57 -19.73
CA GLU A 184 -5.15 3.34 -19.31
C GLU A 184 -5.54 1.85 -19.23
N LYS A 185 -4.58 0.95 -19.50
CA LYS A 185 -4.89 -0.46 -19.75
C LYS A 185 -5.03 -1.30 -18.48
N TYR A 186 -4.28 -0.99 -17.43
CA TYR A 186 -4.13 -1.86 -16.28
C TYR A 186 -4.75 -1.27 -15.00
N PRO A 187 -5.24 -2.12 -14.07
CA PRO A 187 -5.55 -1.70 -12.72
C PRO A 187 -4.35 -1.08 -12.02
N VAL A 188 -4.58 0.00 -11.29
CA VAL A 188 -3.57 0.75 -10.53
C VAL A 188 -4.00 0.88 -9.09
N PHE A 189 -3.07 0.58 -8.20
CA PHE A 189 -3.09 0.95 -6.79
C PHE A 189 -1.93 1.91 -6.51
N CYS A 190 -2.20 2.99 -5.80
CA CYS A 190 -1.18 3.92 -5.34
C CYS A 190 -1.35 4.14 -3.83
N SER A 191 -0.48 3.53 -3.04
CA SER A 191 -0.47 3.58 -1.59
C SER A 191 0.57 4.56 -1.06
N GLY A 192 0.37 5.03 0.16
CA GLY A 192 1.41 5.80 0.84
C GLY A 192 0.93 6.60 2.02
N ASP A 193 1.92 7.12 2.76
CA ASP A 193 1.77 8.24 3.68
C ASP A 193 2.00 9.54 2.89
N PHE A 194 0.93 10.31 2.68
CA PHE A 194 0.98 11.57 1.93
C PHE A 194 1.32 12.77 2.81
N ASN A 195 1.47 12.58 4.14
CA ASN A 195 1.68 13.65 5.11
C ASN A 195 0.72 14.83 4.94
N SER A 196 -0.46 14.55 4.42
CA SER A 196 -1.48 15.53 4.02
C SER A 196 -2.86 14.88 4.09
N GLY A 197 -3.83 15.58 4.66
CA GLY A 197 -5.21 15.13 4.76
C GLY A 197 -6.07 15.52 3.56
N ALA A 198 -7.33 15.10 3.59
CA ALA A 198 -8.34 15.47 2.60
C ALA A 198 -8.46 17.00 2.44
N GLY A 199 -8.70 17.46 1.22
CA GLY A 199 -8.79 18.89 0.87
C GLY A 199 -7.44 19.61 0.77
N SER A 200 -6.31 18.93 0.96
CA SER A 200 -4.99 19.49 0.74
C SER A 200 -4.58 19.38 -0.73
N ASP A 201 -3.74 20.32 -1.21
CA ASP A 201 -3.27 20.35 -2.59
C ASP A 201 -2.76 18.99 -3.12
N PRO A 202 -1.87 18.24 -2.42
CA PRO A 202 -1.38 16.98 -2.95
C PRO A 202 -2.47 15.90 -3.06
N VAL A 203 -3.44 15.89 -2.14
CA VAL A 203 -4.56 14.94 -2.19
C VAL A 203 -5.51 15.30 -3.33
N GLU A 204 -5.81 16.59 -3.53
CA GLU A 204 -6.64 17.06 -4.65
C GLU A 204 -5.99 16.74 -6.01
N VAL A 205 -4.67 16.87 -6.13
CA VAL A 205 -3.92 16.45 -7.33
C VAL A 205 -4.11 14.96 -7.59
N MET A 206 -4.00 14.11 -6.56
CA MET A 206 -4.24 12.67 -6.72
C MET A 206 -5.69 12.38 -7.11
N LEU A 207 -6.67 13.04 -6.48
CA LEU A 207 -8.10 12.87 -6.77
C LEU A 207 -8.48 13.35 -8.18
N SER A 208 -7.69 14.22 -8.80
CA SER A 208 -7.91 14.61 -10.21
C SER A 208 -7.66 13.48 -11.22
N ALA A 209 -6.98 12.42 -10.80
CA ALA A 209 -6.59 11.30 -11.66
C ALA A 209 -7.04 9.92 -11.15
N PHE A 210 -7.27 9.78 -9.85
CA PHE A 210 -7.61 8.53 -9.17
C PHE A 210 -8.75 8.76 -8.19
N SER A 211 -9.33 7.66 -7.72
CA SER A 211 -10.32 7.68 -6.63
C SER A 211 -9.67 7.24 -5.33
N ASP A 212 -10.03 7.87 -4.21
CA ASP A 212 -9.71 7.34 -2.88
C ASP A 212 -10.50 6.05 -2.65
N ALA A 213 -9.80 4.97 -2.29
CA ALA A 213 -10.43 3.66 -2.04
C ALA A 213 -11.51 3.72 -0.95
N GLU A 214 -11.37 4.61 0.05
CA GLU A 214 -12.41 4.84 1.06
C GLU A 214 -13.70 5.34 0.43
N ALA A 215 -13.60 6.35 -0.45
CA ALA A 215 -14.76 7.00 -1.06
C ALA A 215 -15.51 6.10 -2.05
N VAL A 216 -14.82 5.13 -2.67
CA VAL A 216 -15.40 4.22 -3.68
C VAL A 216 -15.64 2.80 -3.15
N SER A 217 -15.53 2.59 -1.85
CA SER A 217 -15.79 1.30 -1.21
C SER A 217 -17.26 0.90 -1.36
N GLN A 218 -17.52 -0.33 -1.80
CA GLN A 218 -18.88 -0.86 -1.95
C GLN A 218 -19.58 -1.13 -0.61
N THR A 219 -18.80 -1.45 0.42
CA THR A 219 -19.32 -1.56 1.79
C THR A 219 -18.99 -0.30 2.58
N PRO A 220 -19.79 0.05 3.59
CA PRO A 220 -19.44 1.16 4.47
C PRO A 220 -18.02 1.02 5.02
N PRO A 221 -17.17 2.04 4.89
CA PRO A 221 -15.79 1.99 5.39
C PRO A 221 -15.72 1.76 6.90
N TYR A 222 -14.81 0.89 7.34
CA TYR A 222 -14.42 0.79 8.75
C TYR A 222 -13.27 1.75 9.02
N THR A 223 -13.53 2.86 9.69
CA THR A 223 -12.54 3.90 9.91
C THR A 223 -12.81 4.73 11.16
N PRO A 224 -11.78 5.11 11.93
CA PRO A 224 -11.89 6.11 12.99
C PRO A 224 -11.90 7.55 12.42
N GLY A 225 -11.60 7.74 11.11
CA GLY A 225 -11.49 9.04 10.45
C GLY A 225 -10.09 9.66 10.46
N TRP A 226 -9.10 9.02 11.08
CA TRP A 226 -7.69 9.43 11.10
C TRP A 226 -6.77 8.21 11.01
N SER A 227 -5.51 8.41 10.65
CA SER A 227 -4.55 7.31 10.50
C SER A 227 -3.27 7.47 11.32
N TYR A 228 -2.97 8.65 11.86
CA TYR A 228 -1.80 8.89 12.73
C TYR A 228 -2.21 8.93 14.21
N THR A 229 -1.51 8.17 15.07
CA THR A 229 -1.92 7.90 16.47
C THR A 229 -0.88 8.27 17.52
N ASP A 230 0.40 8.41 17.12
CA ASP A 230 1.53 8.55 18.05
C ASP A 230 1.62 7.33 19.03
N PHE A 231 1.38 6.11 18.51
CA PHE A 231 1.32 4.82 19.21
C PHE A 231 0.18 4.63 20.22
N GLY A 232 -0.31 5.69 20.84
CA GLY A 232 -1.22 5.58 21.97
C GLY A 232 -2.64 5.18 21.59
N VAL A 233 -3.28 4.29 22.37
CA VAL A 233 -4.71 3.96 22.23
C VAL A 233 -5.62 5.14 22.60
N LYS A 234 -5.12 6.10 23.35
CA LYS A 234 -5.78 7.39 23.62
C LYS A 234 -5.17 8.45 22.71
N VAL A 235 -5.71 8.54 21.51
CA VAL A 235 -5.22 9.51 20.51
C VAL A 235 -5.63 10.92 20.92
N PRO A 236 -4.70 11.88 21.02
CA PRO A 236 -5.02 13.27 21.31
C PRO A 236 -5.91 13.90 20.23
N GLU A 237 -6.90 14.70 20.61
CA GLU A 237 -7.85 15.35 19.68
C GLU A 237 -7.15 16.14 18.56
N ARG A 238 -6.01 16.77 18.83
CA ARG A 238 -5.19 17.48 17.83
C ARG A 238 -4.70 16.58 16.71
N LEU A 239 -4.48 15.26 16.98
CA LEU A 239 -4.07 14.29 15.98
C LEU A 239 -5.28 13.76 15.21
N MET A 240 -6.41 13.53 15.88
CA MET A 240 -7.67 13.16 15.24
C MET A 240 -8.11 14.21 14.21
N LYS A 241 -7.94 15.50 14.53
CA LYS A 241 -8.26 16.62 13.64
C LYS A 241 -7.40 16.70 12.38
N LYS A 242 -6.25 16.02 12.34
CA LYS A 242 -5.44 15.91 11.10
C LYS A 242 -6.14 15.04 10.05
N GLY A 243 -7.06 14.17 10.47
CA GLY A 243 -7.72 13.23 9.59
C GLY A 243 -6.78 12.10 9.11
N LYS A 244 -7.21 11.43 8.08
CA LYS A 244 -6.42 10.41 7.39
C LYS A 244 -5.32 11.07 6.57
N ILE A 245 -4.07 10.60 6.72
CA ILE A 245 -2.90 11.00 5.93
C ILE A 245 -2.29 9.83 5.15
N ASP A 246 -2.71 8.61 5.47
CA ASP A 246 -2.37 7.38 4.75
C ASP A 246 -3.50 7.03 3.78
N PHE A 247 -3.17 6.87 2.50
CA PHE A 247 -4.15 6.66 1.44
C PHE A 247 -3.83 5.42 0.61
N LEU A 248 -4.87 4.88 0.00
CA LEU A 248 -4.79 3.99 -1.15
C LEU A 248 -5.68 4.58 -2.26
N PHE A 249 -5.06 5.09 -3.31
CA PHE A 249 -5.76 5.56 -4.51
C PHE A 249 -5.86 4.44 -5.54
N VAL A 250 -6.96 4.43 -6.29
CA VAL A 250 -7.23 3.43 -7.33
C VAL A 250 -7.73 4.10 -8.61
N ASN A 251 -7.53 3.45 -9.76
CA ASN A 251 -8.16 3.86 -11.00
C ASN A 251 -9.49 3.10 -11.22
N ASP A 252 -10.22 3.43 -12.29
CA ASP A 252 -11.51 2.84 -12.68
C ASP A 252 -11.45 1.34 -13.00
N ARG A 253 -10.25 0.78 -13.17
CA ARG A 253 -9.98 -0.64 -13.39
C ARG A 253 -9.93 -1.47 -12.11
N VAL A 254 -10.12 -0.86 -10.97
CA VAL A 254 -10.23 -1.52 -9.66
C VAL A 254 -11.65 -1.37 -9.14
N THR A 255 -12.21 -2.44 -8.59
CA THR A 255 -13.45 -2.38 -7.80
C THR A 255 -13.09 -2.59 -6.34
N VAL A 256 -13.27 -1.57 -5.52
CA VAL A 256 -13.04 -1.66 -4.08
C VAL A 256 -14.28 -2.27 -3.42
N LEU A 257 -14.12 -3.46 -2.83
CA LEU A 257 -15.20 -4.16 -2.14
C LEU A 257 -15.33 -3.67 -0.70
N LYS A 258 -14.18 -3.55 -0.02
CA LYS A 258 -14.09 -3.10 1.38
C LYS A 258 -12.91 -2.17 1.57
N PHE A 259 -13.08 -1.21 2.47
CA PHE A 259 -12.02 -0.34 2.97
C PHE A 259 -12.03 -0.35 4.50
N GLY A 260 -10.83 -0.36 5.09
CA GLY A 260 -10.66 -0.22 6.53
C GLY A 260 -9.37 0.50 6.90
N ILE A 261 -9.43 1.26 7.99
CA ILE A 261 -8.27 1.70 8.75
C ILE A 261 -8.24 0.82 9.99
N LEU A 262 -7.24 -0.06 10.09
CA LEU A 262 -7.18 -1.09 11.11
C LEU A 262 -6.62 -0.52 12.42
N THR A 263 -7.37 -0.66 13.50
CA THR A 263 -7.07 -0.08 14.81
C THR A 263 -6.58 -1.12 15.82
N ASP A 264 -5.90 -2.16 15.33
CA ASP A 264 -5.37 -3.25 16.15
C ASP A 264 -4.42 -2.72 17.24
N SER A 265 -4.58 -3.20 18.45
CA SER A 265 -3.74 -2.83 19.59
C SER A 265 -3.61 -4.00 20.57
N ASP A 266 -2.67 -3.90 21.50
CA ASP A 266 -2.57 -4.81 22.66
C ASP A 266 -3.30 -4.27 23.89
N GLY A 267 -4.11 -3.22 23.73
CA GLY A 267 -4.81 -2.52 24.80
C GLY A 267 -3.96 -1.42 25.47
N ARG A 268 -2.68 -1.29 25.10
CA ARG A 268 -1.77 -0.23 25.58
C ARG A 268 -1.29 0.64 24.44
N ASN A 269 -0.73 0.00 23.41
CA ASN A 269 -0.16 0.66 22.25
C ASN A 269 -0.57 -0.01 20.95
N HIS A 270 -0.54 0.75 19.85
CA HIS A 270 -0.63 0.22 18.50
C HIS A 270 0.74 -0.30 18.03
N PRO A 271 0.80 -1.22 17.03
CA PRO A 271 2.06 -1.73 16.51
C PRO A 271 2.91 -0.68 15.79
N SER A 272 2.31 0.42 15.34
CA SER A 272 2.96 1.60 14.75
C SER A 272 2.28 2.88 15.27
N ASP A 273 2.89 4.03 15.04
CA ASP A 273 2.28 5.34 15.27
C ASP A 273 1.28 5.73 14.16
N HIS A 274 1.17 4.89 13.11
CA HIS A 274 0.13 4.95 12.10
C HIS A 274 -0.74 3.69 12.13
N PHE A 275 -2.00 3.85 11.77
CA PHE A 275 -2.90 2.74 11.45
C PHE A 275 -2.69 2.27 10.01
N PRO A 276 -2.66 0.96 9.76
CA PRO A 276 -2.63 0.46 8.40
C PRO A 276 -3.97 0.67 7.69
N VAL A 277 -3.88 1.03 6.41
CA VAL A 277 -4.99 1.01 5.47
C VAL A 277 -5.12 -0.38 4.88
N PHE A 278 -6.33 -0.93 4.90
CA PHE A 278 -6.69 -2.23 4.31
C PHE A 278 -7.76 -2.06 3.24
N VAL A 279 -7.58 -2.73 2.13
CA VAL A 279 -8.54 -2.75 1.02
C VAL A 279 -8.68 -4.16 0.47
N GLU A 280 -9.91 -4.62 0.36
CA GLU A 280 -10.29 -5.80 -0.41
C GLU A 280 -10.82 -5.33 -1.77
N ALA A 281 -10.20 -5.78 -2.87
CA ALA A 281 -10.51 -5.28 -4.20
C ALA A 281 -10.53 -6.36 -5.28
N LEU A 282 -11.29 -6.11 -6.34
CA LEU A 282 -11.25 -6.89 -7.58
C LEU A 282 -10.52 -6.11 -8.67
N LEU A 283 -9.67 -6.80 -9.40
CA LEU A 283 -9.06 -6.31 -10.63
C LEU A 283 -10.07 -6.49 -11.78
N LYS A 284 -10.30 -5.45 -12.60
CA LYS A 284 -11.19 -5.52 -13.78
C LYS A 284 -10.44 -5.96 -15.02
#